data_ac5b8330ccb399945ea62dc5e84add52
#
_entry.id   ac5b8330ccb399945ea62dc5e84add52
#
_cell.length_a   1.000
_cell.length_b   1.000
_cell.length_c   1.000
_cell.angle_alpha   90.00
_cell.angle_beta   90.00
_cell.angle_gamma   90.00
#
_symmetry.space_group_name_H-M   'P 1'
#
loop_
_entity.id
_entity.type
_entity.pdbx_description
1 polymer ?
#
loop_
_entity_poly.entity_id
_entity_poly.type
_entity_poly.pdbx_seq_one_letter_code
_entity_poly.pdbx_strand_id
1 'polypeptide(L)'
;LKSSVGYGLYNGWGNNQTINGYHSYNLDDVNIVGQRNPKMRLDEFKKFIDFKDKNVLDVGCNVGAMLHHLPEIKEGIGVDFDSKCIAAANNIAEILGYTNQTFHVHDCDKDSYEELKDKISFKPDVIFLLSLGSWIESWKELYSLCLDYPEVSIILEINNEDEGKPQLDFFRENGCEPEMIVNHSLDDCTDNNRRRTYLIKK
;
A
#
# COMPACT_ATOMS: atom_id res chain seq x y z
N LEU A 1 -12.52 -4.71 -15.87
CA LEU A 1 -11.27 -4.93 -15.14
C LEU A 1 -10.06 -4.29 -15.84
N LYS A 2 -9.74 -4.65 -17.10
CA LYS A 2 -8.55 -4.10 -17.81
C LYS A 2 -8.54 -2.56 -17.87
N SER A 3 -9.68 -1.92 -18.09
CA SER A 3 -9.77 -0.45 -18.10
C SER A 3 -9.51 0.17 -16.72
N SER A 4 -9.99 -0.47 -15.66
CA SER A 4 -9.78 -0.02 -14.29
C SER A 4 -8.34 -0.22 -13.82
N VAL A 5 -7.74 -1.36 -14.15
CA VAL A 5 -6.32 -1.64 -13.85
C VAL A 5 -5.41 -0.72 -14.66
N GLY A 6 -5.74 -0.45 -15.94
CA GLY A 6 -4.97 0.41 -16.83
C GLY A 6 -4.94 1.88 -16.41
N TYR A 7 -5.89 2.31 -15.58
CA TYR A 7 -5.91 3.69 -15.11
C TYR A 7 -4.66 4.07 -14.28
N GLY A 8 -4.19 3.17 -13.44
CA GLY A 8 -2.97 3.39 -12.64
C GLY A 8 -1.67 3.60 -13.44
N LEU A 9 -1.70 3.43 -14.79
CA LEU A 9 -0.56 3.71 -15.66
C LEU A 9 -0.32 5.18 -15.96
N TYR A 10 -1.37 5.98 -15.92
CA TYR A 10 -1.31 7.33 -16.47
C TYR A 10 -0.52 8.30 -15.62
N ASN A 11 -0.13 7.93 -14.42
CA ASN A 11 0.69 8.75 -13.55
C ASN A 11 2.21 8.63 -13.79
N GLY A 12 2.60 8.20 -14.96
CA GLY A 12 3.80 8.78 -15.56
C GLY A 12 5.13 8.09 -15.37
N TRP A 13 5.22 6.88 -14.84
CA TRP A 13 6.53 6.29 -14.51
C TRP A 13 7.02 5.15 -15.42
N GLY A 14 6.35 4.84 -16.49
CA GLY A 14 6.81 3.81 -17.40
C GLY A 14 6.39 4.04 -18.85
N ASN A 15 7.30 4.50 -19.70
CA ASN A 15 7.12 4.53 -21.16
C ASN A 15 7.16 3.14 -21.80
N ASN A 16 6.96 2.07 -21.03
CA ASN A 16 6.97 0.73 -21.58
C ASN A 16 5.58 0.34 -22.09
N GLN A 17 5.39 0.43 -23.40
CA GLN A 17 4.12 0.11 -24.07
C GLN A 17 3.67 -1.35 -23.92
N THR A 18 4.48 -2.21 -23.31
CA THR A 18 4.17 -3.64 -23.11
C THR A 18 3.42 -3.92 -21.82
N ILE A 19 3.33 -2.97 -20.89
CA ILE A 19 2.63 -3.12 -19.61
C ILE A 19 1.24 -2.49 -19.67
N ASN A 20 0.27 -3.10 -18.96
CA ASN A 20 -1.14 -2.71 -19.00
C ASN A 20 -1.58 -1.83 -17.83
N GLY A 21 -0.69 -1.56 -16.87
CA GLY A 21 -1.00 -0.81 -15.67
C GLY A 21 0.21 -0.60 -14.76
N TYR A 22 0.02 0.17 -13.69
CA TYR A 22 1.05 0.28 -12.66
C TYR A 22 1.16 -1.03 -11.87
N HIS A 23 0.04 -1.65 -11.51
CA HIS A 23 0.02 -2.93 -10.81
C HIS A 23 -0.37 -4.09 -11.72
N SER A 24 0.30 -5.22 -11.54
CA SER A 24 -0.13 -6.50 -12.08
C SER A 24 -1.34 -7.05 -11.32
N TYR A 25 -2.16 -7.85 -12.02
CA TYR A 25 -3.21 -8.64 -11.41
C TYR A 25 -3.03 -10.09 -11.83
N ASN A 26 -2.64 -10.93 -10.88
CA ASN A 26 -2.44 -12.37 -11.05
C ASN A 26 -3.40 -13.08 -10.08
N LEU A 27 -4.68 -13.10 -10.43
CA LEU A 27 -5.78 -13.64 -9.63
C LEU A 27 -6.52 -14.67 -10.48
N ASP A 28 -6.56 -15.91 -10.05
CA ASP A 28 -7.26 -17.03 -10.72
C ASP A 28 -7.26 -16.92 -12.25
N ASP A 29 -8.39 -16.51 -12.84
CA ASP A 29 -8.56 -16.35 -14.30
C ASP A 29 -8.11 -14.99 -14.84
N VAL A 30 -7.58 -14.10 -13.98
CA VAL A 30 -7.14 -12.76 -14.35
C VAL A 30 -5.63 -12.68 -14.35
N ASN A 31 -5.03 -12.53 -15.52
CA ASN A 31 -3.59 -12.28 -15.66
C ASN A 31 -3.35 -10.99 -16.44
N ILE A 32 -3.03 -9.92 -15.74
CA ILE A 32 -2.71 -8.60 -16.31
C ILE A 32 -1.32 -8.22 -15.83
N VAL A 33 -0.40 -8.02 -16.75
CA VAL A 33 0.96 -7.60 -16.44
C VAL A 33 1.03 -6.08 -16.31
N GLY A 34 1.38 -5.60 -15.12
CA GLY A 34 1.70 -4.21 -14.81
C GLY A 34 3.18 -4.03 -14.49
N GLN A 35 3.56 -2.82 -14.14
CA GLN A 35 4.93 -2.51 -13.73
C GLN A 35 5.30 -3.19 -12.41
N ARG A 36 4.45 -3.07 -11.40
CA ARG A 36 4.66 -3.64 -10.06
C ARG A 36 3.82 -4.90 -9.89
N ASN A 37 4.37 -5.90 -9.23
CA ASN A 37 3.67 -7.16 -8.96
C ASN A 37 3.30 -7.28 -7.47
N PRO A 38 2.04 -6.98 -7.08
CA PRO A 38 1.60 -7.05 -5.69
C PRO A 38 1.74 -8.44 -5.08
N LYS A 39 1.50 -9.49 -5.88
CA LYS A 39 1.64 -10.87 -5.39
C LYS A 39 3.07 -11.16 -4.95
N MET A 40 4.07 -10.80 -5.75
CA MET A 40 5.48 -11.01 -5.37
C MET A 40 5.85 -10.24 -4.11
N ARG A 41 5.35 -9.01 -3.95
CA ARG A 41 5.57 -8.22 -2.72
C ARG A 41 4.94 -8.90 -1.50
N LEU A 42 3.68 -9.33 -1.63
CA LEU A 42 2.97 -10.01 -0.56
C LEU A 42 3.60 -11.36 -0.20
N ASP A 43 4.11 -12.11 -1.18
CA ASP A 43 4.83 -13.37 -0.93
C ASP A 43 6.08 -13.12 -0.06
N GLU A 44 6.76 -11.98 -0.21
CA GLU A 44 7.86 -11.59 0.69
C GLU A 44 7.33 -11.19 2.09
N PHE A 45 6.27 -10.37 2.15
CA PHE A 45 5.72 -9.92 3.44
C PHE A 45 5.12 -11.05 4.26
N LYS A 46 4.51 -12.05 3.61
CA LYS A 46 3.91 -13.25 4.23
C LYS A 46 4.93 -14.14 4.96
N LYS A 47 6.22 -13.95 4.71
CA LYS A 47 7.29 -14.63 5.49
C LYS A 47 7.41 -14.08 6.91
N PHE A 48 6.89 -12.88 7.18
CA PHE A 48 7.03 -12.15 8.44
C PHE A 48 5.69 -11.84 9.13
N ILE A 49 4.60 -11.77 8.35
CA ILE A 49 3.24 -11.45 8.84
C ILE A 49 2.24 -12.43 8.23
N ASP A 50 1.39 -13.00 9.08
CA ASP A 50 0.18 -13.69 8.64
C ASP A 50 -0.96 -12.65 8.51
N PHE A 51 -1.51 -12.52 7.30
CA PHE A 51 -2.61 -11.60 7.00
C PHE A 51 -3.99 -12.20 7.25
N LYS A 52 -4.07 -13.51 7.49
CA LYS A 52 -5.35 -14.19 7.70
C LYS A 52 -6.11 -13.57 8.86
N ASP A 53 -7.38 -13.26 8.63
CA ASP A 53 -8.30 -12.67 9.61
C ASP A 53 -7.83 -11.32 10.20
N LYS A 54 -6.92 -10.60 9.50
CA LYS A 54 -6.40 -9.28 9.90
C LYS A 54 -7.18 -8.13 9.28
N ASN A 55 -7.26 -7.02 10.00
CA ASN A 55 -7.72 -5.73 9.50
C ASN A 55 -6.52 -4.99 8.89
N VAL A 56 -6.60 -4.64 7.62
CA VAL A 56 -5.49 -4.03 6.87
C VAL A 56 -5.87 -2.64 6.37
N LEU A 57 -5.05 -1.65 6.69
CA LEU A 57 -5.13 -0.30 6.13
C LEU A 57 -4.01 -0.11 5.09
N ASP A 58 -4.36 0.33 3.88
CA ASP A 58 -3.40 0.64 2.80
C ASP A 58 -3.46 2.13 2.48
N VAL A 59 -2.45 2.90 2.92
CA VAL A 59 -2.38 4.34 2.67
C VAL A 59 -1.57 4.60 1.40
N GLY A 60 -2.15 5.34 0.45
CA GLY A 60 -1.62 5.47 -0.90
C GLY A 60 -1.89 4.22 -1.74
N CYS A 61 -3.09 3.65 -1.61
CA CYS A 61 -3.44 2.34 -2.16
C CYS A 61 -3.51 2.28 -3.69
N ASN A 62 -3.46 3.41 -4.39
CA ASN A 62 -3.62 3.50 -5.85
C ASN A 62 -4.92 2.79 -6.27
N VAL A 63 -4.88 1.83 -7.18
CA VAL A 63 -6.05 1.03 -7.61
C VAL A 63 -6.35 -0.16 -6.69
N GLY A 64 -5.87 -0.16 -5.44
CA GLY A 64 -6.19 -1.17 -4.42
C GLY A 64 -5.52 -2.53 -4.61
N ALA A 65 -4.50 -2.61 -5.45
CA ALA A 65 -3.95 -3.90 -5.88
C ALA A 65 -3.36 -4.74 -4.74
N MET A 66 -2.77 -4.12 -3.71
CA MET A 66 -2.25 -4.84 -2.54
C MET A 66 -3.39 -5.55 -1.80
N LEU A 67 -4.47 -4.84 -1.50
CA LEU A 67 -5.63 -5.41 -0.81
C LEU A 67 -6.34 -6.46 -1.66
N HIS A 68 -6.51 -6.25 -2.96
CA HIS A 68 -7.15 -7.21 -3.86
C HIS A 68 -6.41 -8.56 -3.93
N HIS A 69 -5.11 -8.60 -3.63
CA HIS A 69 -4.32 -9.84 -3.55
C HIS A 69 -4.28 -10.47 -2.14
N LEU A 70 -5.13 -9.97 -1.24
CA LEU A 70 -5.31 -10.47 0.13
C LEU A 70 -6.77 -10.86 0.40
N PRO A 71 -7.32 -11.87 -0.28
CA PRO A 71 -8.72 -12.28 -0.07
C PRO A 71 -8.97 -12.85 1.34
N GLU A 72 -7.90 -13.29 2.03
CA GLU A 72 -7.95 -13.90 3.36
C GLU A 72 -8.07 -12.92 4.52
N ILE A 73 -7.96 -11.62 4.30
CA ILE A 73 -8.08 -10.60 5.37
C ILE A 73 -9.51 -10.50 5.90
N LYS A 74 -9.65 -10.07 7.15
CA LYS A 74 -10.95 -9.83 7.74
C LYS A 74 -11.63 -8.61 7.08
N GLU A 75 -10.96 -7.47 7.11
CA GLU A 75 -11.39 -6.24 6.47
C GLU A 75 -10.19 -5.49 5.90
N GLY A 76 -10.37 -4.79 4.79
CA GLY A 76 -9.39 -3.93 4.15
C GLY A 76 -9.94 -2.55 3.84
N ILE A 77 -9.20 -1.51 4.22
CA ILE A 77 -9.49 -0.14 3.81
C ILE A 77 -8.27 0.40 3.05
N GLY A 78 -8.52 0.89 1.83
CA GLY A 78 -7.52 1.62 1.05
C GLY A 78 -7.88 3.09 0.96
N VAL A 79 -6.88 3.97 1.07
CA VAL A 79 -7.07 5.41 0.84
C VAL A 79 -6.04 5.93 -0.16
N ASP A 80 -6.46 6.84 -1.03
CA ASP A 80 -5.60 7.52 -2.00
C ASP A 80 -6.18 8.89 -2.34
N PHE A 81 -5.34 9.85 -2.70
CA PHE A 81 -5.81 11.19 -3.08
C PHE A 81 -6.48 11.22 -4.47
N ASP A 82 -6.15 10.28 -5.36
CA ASP A 82 -6.69 10.23 -6.72
C ASP A 82 -8.06 9.54 -6.75
N SER A 83 -9.10 10.33 -6.88
CA SER A 83 -10.49 9.84 -6.95
C SER A 83 -10.73 8.83 -8.08
N LYS A 84 -9.94 8.89 -9.17
CA LYS A 84 -10.08 7.94 -10.27
C LYS A 84 -9.43 6.60 -9.93
N CYS A 85 -8.29 6.62 -9.22
CA CYS A 85 -7.71 5.41 -8.66
C CYS A 85 -8.68 4.73 -7.69
N ILE A 86 -9.31 5.49 -6.81
CA ILE A 86 -10.31 4.97 -5.87
C ILE A 86 -11.55 4.43 -6.58
N ALA A 87 -12.06 5.13 -7.59
CA ALA A 87 -13.17 4.60 -8.40
C ALA A 87 -12.78 3.27 -9.08
N ALA A 88 -11.56 3.17 -9.60
CA ALA A 88 -11.05 1.93 -10.18
C ALA A 88 -10.91 0.82 -9.13
N ALA A 89 -10.40 1.13 -7.94
CA ALA A 89 -10.26 0.17 -6.84
C ALA A 89 -11.60 -0.43 -6.42
N ASN A 90 -12.62 0.42 -6.21
CA ASN A 90 -13.97 -0.05 -5.89
C ASN A 90 -14.58 -0.91 -7.00
N ASN A 91 -14.43 -0.51 -8.28
CA ASN A 91 -14.91 -1.29 -9.40
C ASN A 91 -14.22 -2.66 -9.50
N ILE A 92 -12.92 -2.73 -9.20
CA ILE A 92 -12.18 -3.99 -9.19
C ILE A 92 -12.66 -4.89 -8.07
N ALA A 93 -12.84 -4.36 -6.85
CA ALA A 93 -13.39 -5.10 -5.72
C ALA A 93 -14.77 -5.69 -6.04
N GLU A 94 -15.66 -4.89 -6.65
CA GLU A 94 -16.98 -5.36 -7.08
C GLU A 94 -16.89 -6.50 -8.11
N ILE A 95 -16.03 -6.36 -9.15
CA ILE A 95 -15.82 -7.39 -10.18
C ILE A 95 -15.29 -8.70 -9.58
N LEU A 96 -14.41 -8.59 -8.56
CA LEU A 96 -13.83 -9.74 -7.86
C LEU A 96 -14.76 -10.31 -6.79
N GLY A 97 -15.89 -9.65 -6.50
CA GLY A 97 -16.86 -10.08 -5.47
C GLY A 97 -16.38 -9.85 -4.03
N TYR A 98 -15.42 -8.95 -3.80
CA TYR A 98 -14.91 -8.64 -2.48
C TYR A 98 -15.87 -7.66 -1.77
N THR A 99 -16.43 -8.10 -0.65
CA THR A 99 -17.34 -7.30 0.18
C THR A 99 -16.68 -6.78 1.47
N ASN A 100 -15.47 -7.26 1.74
CA ASN A 100 -14.68 -6.92 2.91
C ASN A 100 -13.57 -5.89 2.62
N GLN A 101 -13.60 -5.26 1.46
CA GLN A 101 -12.61 -4.25 1.06
C GLN A 101 -13.34 -3.00 0.58
N THR A 102 -12.93 -1.85 1.10
CA THR A 102 -13.50 -0.54 0.75
C THR A 102 -12.39 0.46 0.47
N PHE A 103 -12.67 1.42 -0.43
CA PHE A 103 -11.65 2.39 -0.84
C PHE A 103 -12.24 3.80 -0.80
N HIS A 104 -11.49 4.75 -0.22
CA HIS A 104 -11.94 6.12 0.01
C HIS A 104 -10.91 7.13 -0.52
N VAL A 105 -11.43 8.24 -1.05
CA VAL A 105 -10.57 9.38 -1.40
C VAL A 105 -10.10 10.05 -0.12
N HIS A 106 -8.80 10.25 0.02
CA HIS A 106 -8.18 11.02 1.10
C HIS A 106 -6.82 11.55 0.66
N ASP A 107 -6.64 12.86 0.74
CA ASP A 107 -5.39 13.57 0.44
C ASP A 107 -4.70 13.91 1.77
N CYS A 108 -3.65 13.18 2.13
CA CYS A 108 -2.96 13.34 3.41
C CYS A 108 -2.36 14.74 3.64
N ASP A 109 -2.16 15.53 2.58
CA ASP A 109 -1.63 16.89 2.68
C ASP A 109 -2.71 17.98 2.72
N LYS A 110 -3.98 17.63 2.43
CA LYS A 110 -5.09 18.59 2.37
C LYS A 110 -6.22 18.28 3.34
N ASP A 111 -6.55 16.99 3.49
CA ASP A 111 -7.65 16.55 4.35
C ASP A 111 -7.12 16.36 5.78
N SER A 112 -8.00 16.51 6.77
CA SER A 112 -7.61 16.32 8.16
C SER A 112 -7.41 14.85 8.51
N TYR A 113 -6.53 14.55 9.46
CA TYR A 113 -6.36 13.18 9.97
C TYR A 113 -7.56 12.68 10.79
N GLU A 114 -8.43 13.57 11.28
CA GLU A 114 -9.72 13.18 11.88
C GLU A 114 -10.64 12.59 10.81
N GLU A 115 -10.68 13.20 9.60
CA GLU A 115 -11.43 12.63 8.48
C GLU A 115 -10.88 11.28 8.03
N LEU A 116 -9.55 11.06 8.13
CA LEU A 116 -8.97 9.75 7.89
C LEU A 116 -9.44 8.73 8.91
N LYS A 117 -9.43 9.07 10.20
CA LYS A 117 -9.93 8.22 11.29
C LYS A 117 -11.39 7.84 11.08
N ASP A 118 -12.22 8.80 10.64
CA ASP A 118 -13.65 8.55 10.37
C ASP A 118 -13.88 7.55 9.22
N LYS A 119 -12.93 7.48 8.27
CA LYS A 119 -12.97 6.50 7.16
C LYS A 119 -12.52 5.10 7.60
N ILE A 120 -11.72 5.01 8.67
CA ILE A 120 -11.20 3.73 9.19
C ILE A 120 -12.21 3.15 10.19
N SER A 121 -13.06 2.23 9.73
CA SER A 121 -14.13 1.63 10.53
C SER A 121 -13.67 0.59 11.55
N PHE A 122 -12.37 0.27 11.60
CA PHE A 122 -11.79 -0.78 12.46
C PHE A 122 -10.44 -0.34 13.04
N LYS A 123 -9.96 -1.06 14.06
CA LYS A 123 -8.56 -0.99 14.50
C LYS A 123 -7.70 -1.76 13.52
N PRO A 124 -6.73 -1.13 12.82
CA PRO A 124 -5.81 -1.84 11.95
C PRO A 124 -4.89 -2.78 12.73
N ASP A 125 -4.73 -4.01 12.26
CA ASP A 125 -3.68 -4.94 12.70
C ASP A 125 -2.40 -4.71 11.88
N VAL A 126 -2.58 -4.36 10.59
CA VAL A 126 -1.47 -4.09 9.66
C VAL A 126 -1.75 -2.81 8.89
N ILE A 127 -0.72 -1.98 8.74
CA ILE A 127 -0.77 -0.76 7.92
C ILE A 127 0.32 -0.83 6.84
N PHE A 128 -0.06 -0.58 5.60
CA PHE A 128 0.86 -0.40 4.48
C PHE A 128 1.16 1.07 4.27
N LEU A 129 2.46 1.42 4.23
CA LEU A 129 3.02 2.73 3.87
C LEU A 129 4.06 2.49 2.77
N LEU A 130 3.59 2.18 1.55
CA LEU A 130 4.45 1.66 0.50
C LEU A 130 4.91 2.75 -0.45
N SER A 131 6.18 3.18 -0.31
CA SER A 131 6.82 4.22 -1.12
C SER A 131 6.08 5.57 -1.06
N LEU A 132 5.48 5.89 0.07
CA LEU A 132 4.56 7.00 0.24
C LEU A 132 5.26 8.24 0.83
N GLY A 133 6.13 8.07 1.83
CA GLY A 133 6.67 9.17 2.64
C GLY A 133 7.45 10.24 1.88
N SER A 134 7.97 9.93 0.68
CA SER A 134 8.62 10.92 -0.19
C SER A 134 7.64 11.78 -1.00
N TRP A 135 6.36 11.45 -0.96
CA TRP A 135 5.30 12.11 -1.74
C TRP A 135 4.34 12.92 -0.88
N ILE A 136 4.39 12.77 0.44
CA ILE A 136 3.51 13.43 1.40
C ILE A 136 4.34 14.39 2.24
N GLU A 137 3.96 15.67 2.27
CA GLU A 137 4.64 16.69 3.09
C GLU A 137 4.38 16.44 4.58
N SER A 138 3.15 16.05 4.93
CA SER A 138 2.70 15.75 6.30
C SER A 138 2.97 14.31 6.76
N TRP A 139 3.97 13.62 6.19
CA TRP A 139 4.23 12.20 6.48
C TRP A 139 4.48 11.91 7.97
N LYS A 140 5.03 12.87 8.75
CA LYS A 140 5.27 12.68 10.19
C LYS A 140 3.97 12.57 10.98
N GLU A 141 3.00 13.41 10.64
CA GLU A 141 1.66 13.38 11.24
C GLU A 141 0.95 12.08 10.90
N LEU A 142 1.04 11.63 9.65
CA LEU A 142 0.51 10.33 9.23
C LEU A 142 1.15 9.18 10.01
N TYR A 143 2.47 9.18 10.16
CA TYR A 143 3.19 8.11 10.88
C TYR A 143 2.89 8.14 12.38
N SER A 144 2.71 9.33 12.95
CA SER A 144 2.23 9.47 14.34
C SER A 144 0.85 8.84 14.50
N LEU A 145 -0.08 9.14 13.59
CA LEU A 145 -1.41 8.52 13.58
C LEU A 145 -1.33 6.99 13.49
N CYS A 146 -0.47 6.46 12.62
CA CYS A 146 -0.29 5.00 12.51
C CYS A 146 0.23 4.39 13.82
N LEU A 147 1.10 5.10 14.53
CA LEU A 147 1.62 4.68 15.83
C LEU A 147 0.61 4.82 16.98
N ASP A 148 -0.50 5.55 16.82
CA ASP A 148 -1.56 5.62 17.84
C ASP A 148 -2.34 4.30 17.98
N TYR A 149 -2.30 3.43 16.97
CA TYR A 149 -2.93 2.11 17.06
C TYR A 149 -2.07 1.15 17.90
N PRO A 150 -2.61 0.56 18.98
CA PRO A 150 -1.85 -0.39 19.81
C PRO A 150 -1.66 -1.71 19.04
N GLU A 151 -0.51 -2.34 19.23
CA GLU A 151 -0.16 -3.66 18.65
C GLU A 151 -0.18 -3.70 17.11
N VAL A 152 -0.05 -2.54 16.46
CA VAL A 152 -0.04 -2.46 15.00
C VAL A 152 1.30 -2.95 14.43
N SER A 153 1.23 -3.62 13.30
CA SER A 153 2.39 -3.88 12.44
C SER A 153 2.36 -2.96 11.24
N ILE A 154 3.39 -2.14 11.04
CA ILE A 154 3.50 -1.23 9.89
C ILE A 154 4.51 -1.82 8.91
N ILE A 155 4.12 -1.98 7.65
CA ILE A 155 5.02 -2.32 6.55
C ILE A 155 5.35 -1.03 5.81
N LEU A 156 6.58 -0.56 6.00
CA LEU A 156 7.11 0.65 5.39
C LEU A 156 8.03 0.31 4.23
N GLU A 157 7.71 0.71 3.01
CA GLU A 157 8.64 0.68 1.89
C GLU A 157 9.17 2.09 1.61
N ILE A 158 10.50 2.24 1.58
CA ILE A 158 11.17 3.50 1.23
C ILE A 158 11.57 3.52 -0.25
N ASN A 159 11.56 4.69 -0.88
CA ASN A 159 11.94 4.83 -2.29
C ASN A 159 13.46 4.65 -2.51
N ASN A 160 14.27 5.19 -1.61
CA ASN A 160 15.72 5.05 -1.57
C ASN A 160 16.23 5.32 -0.15
N GLU A 161 17.52 5.11 0.09
CA GLU A 161 18.10 5.25 1.43
C GLU A 161 18.09 6.69 1.96
N ASP A 162 18.41 7.66 1.11
CA ASP A 162 18.52 9.06 1.53
C ASP A 162 17.16 9.62 1.98
N GLU A 163 16.11 9.36 1.19
CA GLU A 163 14.75 9.77 1.53
C GLU A 163 14.12 8.93 2.65
N GLY A 164 14.51 7.66 2.77
CA GLY A 164 14.00 6.74 3.77
C GLY A 164 14.62 6.92 5.14
N LYS A 165 15.87 7.42 5.23
CA LYS A 165 16.55 7.58 6.51
C LYS A 165 15.77 8.42 7.53
N PRO A 166 15.25 9.62 7.19
CA PRO A 166 14.43 10.40 8.13
C PRO A 166 13.17 9.66 8.59
N GLN A 167 12.57 8.84 7.72
CA GLN A 167 11.39 8.06 8.04
C GLN A 167 11.71 6.95 9.05
N LEU A 168 12.83 6.25 8.86
CA LEU A 168 13.29 5.22 9.80
C LEU A 168 13.71 5.80 11.15
N ASP A 169 14.40 6.95 11.13
CA ASP A 169 14.82 7.65 12.34
C ASP A 169 13.59 8.11 13.15
N PHE A 170 12.52 8.57 12.48
CA PHE A 170 11.25 8.90 13.14
C PHE A 170 10.68 7.71 13.95
N PHE A 171 10.66 6.50 13.40
CA PHE A 171 10.18 5.33 14.13
C PHE A 171 11.07 4.99 15.32
N ARG A 172 12.40 5.09 15.18
CA ARG A 172 13.35 4.87 16.29
C ARG A 172 13.16 5.88 17.41
N GLU A 173 13.00 7.16 17.08
CA GLU A 173 12.73 8.24 18.04
C GLU A 173 11.42 8.02 18.79
N ASN A 174 10.46 7.31 18.20
CA ASN A 174 9.20 6.92 18.81
C ASN A 174 9.21 5.51 19.46
N GLY A 175 10.40 4.95 19.69
CA GLY A 175 10.58 3.69 20.43
C GLY A 175 10.32 2.43 19.63
N CYS A 176 10.23 2.51 18.31
CA CYS A 176 10.05 1.37 17.42
C CYS A 176 11.34 1.11 16.64
N GLU A 177 11.83 -0.14 16.63
CA GLU A 177 13.01 -0.50 15.83
C GLU A 177 12.56 -1.10 14.48
N PRO A 178 12.83 -0.43 13.34
CA PRO A 178 12.51 -0.95 12.03
C PRO A 178 13.36 -2.19 11.68
N GLU A 179 12.73 -3.32 11.46
CA GLU A 179 13.35 -4.55 10.99
C GLU A 179 13.31 -4.58 9.45
N MET A 180 14.46 -4.64 8.78
CA MET A 180 14.49 -4.77 7.32
C MET A 180 14.07 -6.17 6.90
N ILE A 181 12.92 -6.30 6.22
CA ILE A 181 12.36 -7.57 5.76
C ILE A 181 12.59 -7.82 4.27
N VAL A 182 12.78 -6.77 3.46
CA VAL A 182 13.13 -6.87 2.04
C VAL A 182 14.25 -5.88 1.74
N ASN A 183 15.40 -6.38 1.30
CA ASN A 183 16.54 -5.53 0.96
C ASN A 183 16.43 -4.94 -0.45
N HIS A 184 15.88 -5.71 -1.39
CA HIS A 184 15.66 -5.29 -2.77
C HIS A 184 14.31 -5.79 -3.23
N SER A 185 13.39 -4.89 -3.59
CA SER A 185 12.11 -5.32 -4.16
C SER A 185 12.32 -5.85 -5.57
N LEU A 186 11.89 -7.08 -5.83
CA LEU A 186 12.03 -7.76 -7.12
C LEU A 186 10.75 -7.71 -7.95
N ASP A 187 9.78 -6.94 -7.51
CA ASP A 187 8.43 -6.89 -8.07
C ASP A 187 8.26 -5.84 -9.19
N ASP A 188 9.31 -5.04 -9.50
CA ASP A 188 9.27 -4.00 -10.52
C ASP A 188 9.92 -4.50 -11.83
N CYS A 189 9.12 -4.61 -12.90
CA CYS A 189 9.61 -5.08 -14.21
C CYS A 189 10.49 -4.05 -14.95
N THR A 190 10.65 -2.84 -14.41
CA THR A 190 11.54 -1.80 -14.95
C THR A 190 12.90 -1.73 -14.23
N ASP A 191 13.25 -2.80 -13.49
CA ASP A 191 14.47 -2.93 -12.70
C ASP A 191 14.68 -1.83 -11.64
N ASN A 192 13.61 -1.19 -11.19
CA ASN A 192 13.67 -0.25 -10.06
C ASN A 192 13.71 -0.99 -8.72
N ASN A 193 14.74 -1.80 -8.53
CA ASN A 193 14.89 -2.73 -7.40
C ASN A 193 15.58 -2.10 -6.17
N ARG A 194 15.58 -0.77 -6.04
CA ARG A 194 16.30 -0.05 -4.98
C ARG A 194 15.49 0.10 -3.70
N ARG A 195 14.21 -0.26 -3.72
CA ARG A 195 13.29 -0.05 -2.61
C ARG A 195 13.51 -1.11 -1.54
N ARG A 196 13.69 -0.66 -0.32
CA ARG A 196 13.78 -1.51 0.87
C ARG A 196 12.47 -1.47 1.63
N THR A 197 12.11 -2.59 2.23
CA THR A 197 10.91 -2.69 3.06
C THR A 197 11.27 -3.07 4.46
N TYR A 198 10.64 -2.40 5.40
CA TYR A 198 10.84 -2.58 6.84
C TYR A 198 9.52 -2.95 7.50
N LEU A 199 9.61 -3.82 8.49
CA LEU A 199 8.54 -4.13 9.43
C LEU A 199 8.79 -3.34 10.72
N ILE A 200 7.79 -2.58 11.14
CA ILE A 200 7.79 -1.84 12.40
C ILE A 200 6.66 -2.43 13.25
N LYS A 201 6.99 -2.84 14.46
CA LYS A 201 6.03 -3.34 15.46
C LYS A 201 5.99 -2.37 16.64
N LYS A 202 4.77 -2.07 17.05
CA LYS A 202 4.51 -1.29 18.26
C LYS A 202 4.05 -2.20 19.39
#